data_388a54df5ec9f6f1f811d3b975f4b2a4
#
_entry.id   388a54df5ec9f6f1f811d3b975f4b2a4
#
_cell.length_a   1.000
_cell.length_b   1.000
_cell.length_c   1.000
_cell.angle_alpha   90.00
_cell.angle_beta   90.00
_cell.angle_gamma   90.00
#
_symmetry.space_group_name_H-M   'P 1'
#
loop_
_entity.id
_entity.type
_entity.pdbx_description
1 polymer ?
#
loop_
_entity_poly.entity_id
_entity_poly.type
_entity_poly.pdbx_seq_one_letter_code
_entity_poly.pdbx_strand_id
1 'polypeptide(L)'
;MILRFLSAVYGGMKSVSSGFYFTWGMNYARWGQPAKAMFYLNRAVKLNDKNANIFYQRGLLLVAMAQPEAALVDFDTSIKINPKYLDAYLNRSLILALTGRQEESLKDVEEAVALGADRPSLENQIAELRDRVN
;
A
#
# COMPACT_ATOMS: atom_id res chain seq x y z
N MET A 1 -28.84 -14.67 25.16
CA MET A 1 -29.16 -13.28 24.77
C MET A 1 -27.95 -12.36 24.93
N ILE A 2 -27.31 -12.31 26.09
CA ILE A 2 -26.13 -11.46 26.37
C ILE A 2 -24.94 -11.80 25.50
N LEU A 3 -24.64 -13.09 25.24
CA LEU A 3 -23.52 -13.52 24.38
C LEU A 3 -23.67 -13.10 22.90
N ARG A 4 -24.90 -13.07 22.37
CA ARG A 4 -25.19 -12.58 21.02
C ARG A 4 -25.04 -11.06 20.92
N PHE A 5 -25.44 -10.35 21.95
CA PHE A 5 -25.28 -8.89 22.02
C PHE A 5 -23.80 -8.50 22.15
N LEU A 6 -23.05 -9.19 23.00
CA LEU A 6 -21.60 -9.01 23.13
C LEU A 6 -20.86 -9.35 21.83
N SER A 7 -21.26 -10.40 21.11
CA SER A 7 -20.69 -10.76 19.81
C SER A 7 -20.92 -9.68 18.75
N ALA A 8 -22.14 -9.11 18.70
CA ALA A 8 -22.47 -8.04 17.77
C ALA A 8 -21.71 -6.74 18.09
N VAL A 9 -21.62 -6.39 19.37
CA VAL A 9 -20.84 -5.23 19.84
C VAL A 9 -19.35 -5.44 19.58
N TYR A 10 -18.84 -6.65 19.84
CA TYR A 10 -17.44 -7.00 19.60
C TYR A 10 -17.09 -7.01 18.10
N GLY A 11 -18.00 -7.48 17.25
CA GLY A 11 -17.84 -7.42 15.78
C GLY A 11 -17.83 -6.00 15.26
N GLY A 12 -18.75 -5.16 15.74
CA GLY A 12 -18.79 -3.73 15.42
C GLY A 12 -17.53 -2.99 15.92
N MET A 13 -17.06 -3.30 17.11
CA MET A 13 -15.82 -2.72 17.66
C MET A 13 -14.57 -3.11 16.87
N LYS A 14 -14.51 -4.34 16.31
CA LYS A 14 -13.38 -4.73 15.44
C LYS A 14 -13.31 -3.88 14.17
N SER A 15 -14.44 -3.61 13.53
CA SER A 15 -14.47 -2.77 12.33
C SER A 15 -14.10 -1.33 12.64
N VAL A 16 -14.64 -0.76 13.71
CA VAL A 16 -14.29 0.58 14.20
C VAL A 16 -12.81 0.64 14.61
N SER A 17 -12.30 -0.41 15.26
CA SER A 17 -10.91 -0.49 15.70
C SER A 17 -9.93 -0.52 14.54
N SER A 18 -10.23 -1.18 13.41
CA SER A 18 -9.36 -1.16 12.23
C SER A 18 -9.25 0.25 11.66
N GLY A 19 -10.37 0.94 11.48
CA GLY A 19 -10.40 2.33 11.01
C GLY A 19 -9.68 3.29 11.97
N PHE A 20 -9.84 3.10 13.28
CA PHE A 20 -9.11 3.86 14.29
C PHE A 20 -7.60 3.69 14.13
N TYR A 21 -7.10 2.45 14.08
CA TYR A 21 -5.68 2.18 13.91
C TYR A 21 -5.15 2.70 12.57
N PHE A 22 -5.91 2.58 11.50
CA PHE A 22 -5.54 3.13 10.21
C PHE A 22 -5.38 4.66 10.28
N THR A 23 -6.35 5.37 10.84
CA THR A 23 -6.31 6.83 10.99
C THR A 23 -5.09 7.28 11.79
N TRP A 24 -4.82 6.64 12.92
CA TRP A 24 -3.64 6.97 13.73
C TRP A 24 -2.34 6.62 13.02
N GLY A 25 -2.29 5.50 12.30
CA GLY A 25 -1.15 5.14 11.46
C GLY A 25 -0.82 6.23 10.43
N MET A 26 -1.84 6.70 9.72
CA MET A 26 -1.69 7.77 8.72
C MET A 26 -1.28 9.11 9.36
N ASN A 27 -1.81 9.45 10.54
CA ASN A 27 -1.40 10.64 11.26
C ASN A 27 0.08 10.58 11.68
N TYR A 28 0.53 9.47 12.24
CA TYR A 28 1.95 9.30 12.61
C TYR A 28 2.87 9.31 11.39
N ALA A 29 2.45 8.74 10.26
CA ALA A 29 3.20 8.85 9.00
C ALA A 29 3.36 10.32 8.56
N ARG A 30 2.26 11.09 8.60
CA ARG A 30 2.27 12.52 8.28
C ARG A 30 3.14 13.34 9.22
N TRP A 31 3.23 12.97 10.49
CA TRP A 31 4.08 13.63 11.49
C TRP A 31 5.54 13.17 11.45
N GLY A 32 5.94 12.38 10.46
CA GLY A 32 7.31 11.89 10.32
C GLY A 32 7.73 10.91 11.42
N GLN A 33 6.79 10.13 11.95
CA GLN A 33 7.02 9.10 12.95
C GLN A 33 6.76 7.68 12.38
N PRO A 34 7.64 7.18 11.47
CA PRO A 34 7.37 5.97 10.70
C PRO A 34 7.25 4.72 11.56
N ALA A 35 8.00 4.61 12.65
CA ALA A 35 7.92 3.45 13.54
C ALA A 35 6.56 3.34 14.23
N LYS A 36 5.99 4.46 14.70
CA LYS A 36 4.64 4.49 15.27
C LYS A 36 3.58 4.25 14.20
N ALA A 37 3.74 4.86 13.02
CA ALA A 37 2.86 4.63 11.89
C ALA A 37 2.80 3.13 11.55
N MET A 38 3.93 2.46 11.47
CA MET A 38 4.01 1.02 11.21
C MET A 38 3.30 0.19 12.28
N PHE A 39 3.50 0.52 13.56
CA PHE A 39 2.79 -0.14 14.65
C PHE A 39 1.27 -0.08 14.48
N TYR A 40 0.74 1.10 14.17
CA TYR A 40 -0.70 1.29 13.99
C TYR A 40 -1.22 0.64 12.71
N LEU A 41 -0.49 0.75 11.58
CA LEU A 41 -0.90 0.12 10.32
C LEU A 41 -0.87 -1.41 10.41
N ASN A 42 0.10 -2.00 11.10
CA ASN A 42 0.14 -3.44 11.35
C ASN A 42 -1.10 -3.92 12.14
N ARG A 43 -1.55 -3.14 13.11
CA ARG A 43 -2.79 -3.45 13.84
C ARG A 43 -4.02 -3.31 12.95
N ALA A 44 -4.07 -2.29 12.10
CA ALA A 44 -5.16 -2.11 11.15
C ALA A 44 -5.28 -3.30 10.18
N VAL A 45 -4.17 -3.76 9.61
CA VAL A 45 -4.11 -4.96 8.76
C VAL A 45 -4.60 -6.21 9.50
N LYS A 46 -4.17 -6.39 10.75
CA LYS A 46 -4.53 -7.55 11.55
C LYS A 46 -6.03 -7.64 11.83
N LEU A 47 -6.69 -6.49 11.95
CA LEU A 47 -8.13 -6.39 12.19
C LEU A 47 -8.97 -6.40 10.91
N ASN A 48 -8.40 -5.96 9.80
CA ASN A 48 -9.05 -5.98 8.48
C ASN A 48 -8.01 -6.24 7.38
N ASP A 49 -7.85 -7.50 7.02
CA ASP A 49 -6.92 -7.99 6.01
C ASP A 49 -7.51 -8.00 4.58
N LYS A 50 -8.69 -7.41 4.39
CA LYS A 50 -9.42 -7.34 3.11
C LYS A 50 -9.54 -5.93 2.56
N ASN A 51 -8.81 -4.98 3.09
CA ASN A 51 -8.83 -3.60 2.64
C ASN A 51 -7.55 -3.27 1.87
N ALA A 52 -7.66 -3.18 0.54
CA ALA A 52 -6.54 -2.89 -0.35
C ALA A 52 -5.80 -1.59 0.01
N ASN A 53 -6.52 -0.56 0.45
CA ASN A 53 -5.93 0.73 0.80
C ASN A 53 -5.00 0.64 2.03
N ILE A 54 -5.33 -0.18 3.03
CA ILE A 54 -4.45 -0.33 4.21
C ILE A 54 -3.10 -0.93 3.80
N PHE A 55 -3.09 -1.97 2.97
CA PHE A 55 -1.86 -2.55 2.43
C PHE A 55 -1.10 -1.55 1.56
N TYR A 56 -1.78 -0.84 0.69
CA TYR A 56 -1.17 0.19 -0.15
C TYR A 56 -0.47 1.27 0.69
N GLN A 57 -1.13 1.81 1.69
CA GLN A 57 -0.56 2.84 2.56
C GLN A 57 0.61 2.31 3.40
N ARG A 58 0.55 1.06 3.86
CA ARG A 58 1.68 0.43 4.55
C ARG A 58 2.85 0.20 3.59
N GLY A 59 2.58 -0.18 2.35
CA GLY A 59 3.58 -0.27 1.27
C GLY A 59 4.30 1.07 1.03
N LEU A 60 3.57 2.17 0.94
CA LEU A 60 4.16 3.51 0.81
C LEU A 60 5.06 3.86 2.00
N LEU A 61 4.63 3.53 3.21
CA LEU A 61 5.44 3.73 4.41
C LEU A 61 6.73 2.90 4.37
N LEU A 62 6.65 1.65 3.92
CA LEU A 62 7.82 0.78 3.76
C LEU A 62 8.81 1.32 2.73
N VAL A 63 8.32 1.91 1.63
CA VAL A 63 9.19 2.63 0.67
C VAL A 63 9.91 3.78 1.37
N ALA A 64 9.20 4.61 2.12
CA ALA A 64 9.77 5.72 2.87
C ALA A 64 10.80 5.26 3.92
N MET A 65 10.66 4.05 4.45
CA MET A 65 11.61 3.43 5.37
C MET A 65 12.75 2.67 4.68
N ALA A 66 12.90 2.84 3.36
CA ALA A 66 13.90 2.15 2.54
C ALA A 66 13.82 0.61 2.60
N GLN A 67 12.59 0.07 2.64
CA GLN A 67 12.30 -1.36 2.64
C GLN A 67 11.50 -1.75 1.39
N PRO A 68 12.11 -1.70 0.19
CA PRO A 68 11.40 -1.87 -1.07
C PRO A 68 10.81 -3.29 -1.26
N GLU A 69 11.50 -4.33 -0.81
CA GLU A 69 11.00 -5.70 -0.95
C GLU A 69 9.74 -5.96 -0.11
N ALA A 70 9.70 -5.45 1.11
CA ALA A 70 8.51 -5.51 1.95
C ALA A 70 7.35 -4.67 1.37
N ALA A 71 7.66 -3.52 0.78
CA ALA A 71 6.69 -2.69 0.09
C ALA A 71 6.06 -3.40 -1.11
N LEU A 72 6.86 -4.12 -1.91
CA LEU A 72 6.37 -4.91 -3.04
C LEU A 72 5.36 -5.97 -2.60
N VAL A 73 5.59 -6.63 -1.47
CA VAL A 73 4.63 -7.61 -0.89
C VAL A 73 3.29 -6.93 -0.57
N ASP A 74 3.32 -5.74 0.00
CA ASP A 74 2.09 -4.99 0.32
C ASP A 74 1.36 -4.49 -0.92
N PHE A 75 2.07 -4.02 -1.93
CA PHE A 75 1.47 -3.65 -3.21
C PHE A 75 0.87 -4.86 -3.92
N ASP A 76 1.54 -6.02 -3.90
CA ASP A 76 1.00 -7.28 -4.42
C ASP A 76 -0.33 -7.65 -3.75
N THR A 77 -0.37 -7.56 -2.43
CA THR A 77 -1.58 -7.86 -1.65
C THR A 77 -2.70 -6.88 -1.97
N SER A 78 -2.38 -5.59 -2.07
CA SER A 78 -3.32 -4.54 -2.46
C SER A 78 -3.95 -4.83 -3.84
N ILE A 79 -3.14 -5.22 -4.82
CA ILE A 79 -3.59 -5.55 -6.17
C ILE A 79 -4.42 -6.84 -6.20
N LYS A 80 -4.05 -7.85 -5.41
CA LYS A 80 -4.85 -9.08 -5.27
C LYS A 80 -6.24 -8.81 -4.72
N ILE A 81 -6.35 -7.90 -3.75
CA ILE A 81 -7.64 -7.49 -3.17
C ILE A 81 -8.42 -6.64 -4.17
N ASN A 82 -7.77 -5.67 -4.81
CA ASN A 82 -8.37 -4.80 -5.82
C ASN A 82 -7.51 -4.75 -7.09
N PRO A 83 -7.81 -5.60 -8.10
CA PRO A 83 -7.06 -5.63 -9.37
C PRO A 83 -7.15 -4.36 -10.23
N LYS A 84 -8.00 -3.40 -9.86
CA LYS A 84 -8.15 -2.10 -10.52
C LYS A 84 -7.52 -0.95 -9.73
N TYR A 85 -6.67 -1.25 -8.76
CA TYR A 85 -6.04 -0.25 -7.93
C TYR A 85 -4.85 0.40 -8.66
N LEU A 86 -5.16 1.41 -9.47
CA LEU A 86 -4.18 2.10 -10.32
C LEU A 86 -2.92 2.54 -9.56
N ASP A 87 -3.08 3.21 -8.41
CA ASP A 87 -1.95 3.73 -7.64
C ASP A 87 -0.99 2.63 -7.17
N ALA A 88 -1.50 1.43 -6.90
CA ALA A 88 -0.66 0.30 -6.51
C ALA A 88 0.19 -0.20 -7.69
N TYR A 89 -0.34 -0.27 -8.89
CA TYR A 89 0.44 -0.58 -10.10
C TYR A 89 1.50 0.49 -10.38
N LEU A 90 1.12 1.78 -10.29
CA LEU A 90 2.05 2.89 -10.50
C LEU A 90 3.25 2.80 -9.55
N ASN A 91 2.99 2.69 -8.25
CA ASN A 91 4.07 2.64 -7.26
C ASN A 91 4.87 1.33 -7.34
N ARG A 92 4.24 0.19 -7.60
CA ARG A 92 4.95 -1.08 -7.77
C ARG A 92 5.86 -1.04 -9.00
N SER A 93 5.41 -0.48 -10.13
CA SER A 93 6.23 -0.33 -11.34
C SER A 93 7.49 0.51 -11.08
N LEU A 94 7.35 1.61 -10.33
CA LEU A 94 8.48 2.48 -9.96
C LEU A 94 9.50 1.73 -9.09
N ILE A 95 9.05 1.02 -8.07
CA ILE A 95 9.93 0.24 -7.17
C ILE A 95 10.60 -0.91 -7.91
N LEU A 96 9.89 -1.62 -8.78
CA LEU A 96 10.44 -2.68 -9.61
C LEU A 96 11.53 -2.16 -10.56
N ALA A 97 11.30 -1.00 -11.18
CA ALA A 97 12.30 -0.36 -12.04
C ALA A 97 13.56 0.04 -11.26
N LEU A 98 13.41 0.61 -10.06
CA LEU A 98 14.53 1.01 -9.20
C LEU A 98 15.32 -0.19 -8.66
N THR A 99 14.69 -1.33 -8.49
CA THR A 99 15.33 -2.57 -8.01
C THR A 99 15.86 -3.46 -9.14
N GLY A 100 15.85 -2.95 -10.39
CA GLY A 100 16.39 -3.66 -11.56
C GLY A 100 15.47 -4.71 -12.17
N ARG A 101 14.22 -4.82 -11.72
CA ARG A 101 13.21 -5.77 -12.19
C ARG A 101 12.40 -5.18 -13.36
N GLN A 102 13.08 -4.89 -14.48
CA GLN A 102 12.54 -4.12 -15.60
C GLN A 102 11.33 -4.79 -16.27
N GLU A 103 11.39 -6.10 -16.50
CA GLU A 103 10.29 -6.82 -17.17
C GLU A 103 9.01 -6.80 -16.36
N GLU A 104 9.12 -6.94 -15.03
CA GLU A 104 7.97 -6.88 -14.13
C GLU A 104 7.42 -5.44 -14.03
N SER A 105 8.32 -4.45 -14.01
CA SER A 105 7.94 -3.04 -14.07
C SER A 105 7.13 -2.72 -15.32
N LEU A 106 7.56 -3.20 -16.49
CA LEU A 106 6.85 -2.98 -17.75
C LEU A 106 5.44 -3.61 -17.74
N LYS A 107 5.27 -4.78 -17.16
CA LYS A 107 3.94 -5.39 -16.99
C LYS A 107 3.01 -4.50 -16.19
N ASP A 108 3.49 -3.91 -15.10
CA ASP A 108 2.72 -2.99 -14.28
C ASP A 108 2.42 -1.68 -15.01
N VAL A 109 3.35 -1.19 -15.83
CA VAL A 109 3.09 -0.03 -16.70
C VAL A 109 1.93 -0.33 -17.68
N GLU A 110 1.91 -1.52 -18.30
CA GLU A 110 0.81 -1.92 -19.19
C GLU A 110 -0.54 -1.96 -18.46
N GLU A 111 -0.58 -2.55 -17.25
CA GLU A 111 -1.79 -2.59 -16.44
C GLU A 111 -2.25 -1.19 -16.03
N ALA A 112 -1.31 -0.34 -15.60
CA ALA A 112 -1.61 1.05 -15.23
C ALA A 112 -2.17 1.84 -16.43
N VAL A 113 -1.60 1.67 -17.62
CA VAL A 113 -2.09 2.31 -18.85
C VAL A 113 -3.48 1.80 -19.20
N ALA A 114 -3.74 0.50 -19.08
CA ALA A 114 -5.07 -0.09 -19.29
C ALA A 114 -6.11 0.48 -18.30
N LEU A 115 -5.69 0.90 -17.12
CA LEU A 115 -6.53 1.57 -16.11
C LEU A 115 -6.62 3.10 -16.27
N GLY A 116 -5.97 3.66 -17.29
CA GLY A 116 -6.07 5.09 -17.63
C GLY A 116 -4.85 5.95 -17.32
N ALA A 117 -3.72 5.36 -16.92
CA ALA A 117 -2.49 6.12 -16.72
C ALA A 117 -1.92 6.65 -18.05
N ASP A 118 -1.29 7.82 -17.99
CA ASP A 118 -0.56 8.39 -19.11
C ASP A 118 0.81 7.73 -19.25
N ARG A 119 1.00 6.95 -20.31
CA ARG A 119 2.24 6.20 -20.57
C ARG A 119 3.47 7.10 -20.62
N PRO A 120 3.53 8.19 -21.41
CA PRO A 120 4.73 9.03 -21.48
C PRO A 120 5.11 9.62 -20.13
N SER A 121 4.13 10.06 -19.33
CA SER A 121 4.37 10.58 -17.99
C SER A 121 4.99 9.54 -17.07
N LEU A 122 4.47 8.31 -17.10
CA LEU A 122 4.97 7.22 -16.25
C LEU A 122 6.39 6.78 -16.67
N GLU A 123 6.64 6.65 -17.96
CA GLU A 123 7.97 6.30 -18.48
C GLU A 123 9.02 7.38 -18.16
N ASN A 124 8.64 8.66 -18.22
CA ASN A 124 9.50 9.77 -17.81
C ASN A 124 9.83 9.72 -16.32
N GLN A 125 8.85 9.45 -15.46
CA GLN A 125 9.08 9.29 -14.02
C GLN A 125 10.06 8.16 -13.72
N ILE A 126 9.91 7.02 -14.38
CA ILE A 126 10.83 5.88 -14.24
C ILE A 126 12.24 6.25 -14.68
N ALA A 127 12.39 6.96 -15.81
CA ALA A 127 13.68 7.40 -16.31
C ALA A 127 14.37 8.37 -15.34
N GLU A 128 13.65 9.39 -14.86
CA GLU A 128 14.18 10.36 -13.89
C GLU A 128 14.62 9.70 -12.58
N LEU A 129 13.88 8.72 -12.09
CA LEU A 129 14.25 8.00 -10.87
C LEU A 129 15.52 7.17 -11.07
N ARG A 130 15.67 6.51 -12.22
CA ARG A 130 16.90 5.76 -12.53
C ARG A 130 18.12 6.65 -12.61
N ASP A 131 18.00 7.82 -13.22
CA ASP A 131 19.09 8.77 -13.34
C ASP A 131 19.55 9.34 -11.99
N ARG A 132 18.66 9.40 -11.00
CA ARG A 132 19.01 9.83 -9.63
C ARG A 132 19.72 8.76 -8.80
N VAL A 133 19.57 7.50 -9.15
CA VAL A 133 20.16 6.37 -8.42
C VAL A 133 21.53 5.98 -8.98
N ASN A 134 21.82 6.32 -10.23
CA ASN A 134 23.10 6.10 -10.90
C ASN A 134 24.03 7.30 -10.75
#